data_3664a6f37e714028b743d3df70716241
#
_entry.id   3664a6f37e714028b743d3df70716241
#
_cell.length_a   1.000
_cell.length_b   1.000
_cell.length_c   1.000
_cell.angle_alpha   90.00
_cell.angle_beta   90.00
_cell.angle_gamma   90.00
#
_symmetry.space_group_name_H-M   'P 1'
#
loop_
_entity.id
_entity.type
_entity.pdbx_description
1 polymer ?
#
loop_
_entity_poly.entity_id
_entity_poly.type
_entity_poly.pdbx_seq_one_letter_code
_entity_poly.pdbx_strand_id
1 'polypeptide(L)'
;MKWIPLIITVTVDPAIQDPLNPRVQELKTPEPIAKDYIASNEAGAVIDHIHGIYSGDPVIQPDGKKLQIANLEGTKKIIDSIRSANPKNIIQQGLASMRLEKKMELWELVRPDMSSLNVGSHDEYFDPYPNEMAPHAIYSVHPIAELREYFQKAREYGVKPELECFDTGAFDAIRIIRDGIFWNDEGEKEIEKGLLDDPLWATFFFGWPGQSCQPMTDLSLFNQIYHKPERLNWSTSCMSREPTEYWAQINRAILQNGHVRVGYEDCGKFPDGSYAKSCADLVDWVVKIAKNIGRPIASAEEARSIVGIN
;
A
#
# COMPACT_ATOMS: atom_id res chain seq x y z
N MET A 1 26.89 -0.89 -9.12
CA MET A 1 25.63 -0.15 -8.80
C MET A 1 25.70 0.24 -7.34
N LYS A 2 25.41 1.50 -7.00
CA LYS A 2 25.32 1.91 -5.58
C LYS A 2 23.92 1.56 -5.08
N TRP A 3 23.82 0.85 -3.98
CA TRP A 3 22.52 0.53 -3.38
C TRP A 3 21.85 1.77 -2.82
N ILE A 4 20.55 1.92 -3.12
CA ILE A 4 19.65 2.76 -2.36
C ILE A 4 19.23 1.96 -1.12
N PRO A 5 19.30 2.52 0.11
CA PRO A 5 18.83 1.81 1.31
C PRO A 5 17.41 1.28 1.11
N LEU A 6 17.18 0.02 1.51
CA LEU A 6 15.90 -0.64 1.31
C LEU A 6 14.87 -0.15 2.30
N ILE A 7 13.79 0.44 1.82
CA ILE A 7 12.59 0.73 2.61
C ILE A 7 11.73 -0.53 2.63
N ILE A 8 11.30 -0.91 3.83
CA ILE A 8 10.35 -2.00 4.04
C ILE A 8 9.05 -1.39 4.58
N THR A 9 7.97 -1.55 3.82
CA THR A 9 6.61 -1.25 4.26
C THR A 9 6.01 -2.51 4.88
N VAL A 10 5.34 -2.38 6.01
CA VAL A 10 4.63 -3.50 6.65
C VAL A 10 3.13 -3.24 6.65
N THR A 11 2.34 -4.30 6.43
CA THR A 11 0.87 -4.29 6.51
C THR A 11 0.39 -5.43 7.41
N VAL A 12 -0.08 -5.07 8.62
CA VAL A 12 -0.47 -6.01 9.68
C VAL A 12 -1.97 -6.25 9.70
N ASP A 13 -2.76 -5.23 9.47
CA ASP A 13 -4.22 -5.22 9.55
C ASP A 13 -4.85 -5.37 8.17
N PRO A 14 -4.96 -6.58 7.64
CA PRO A 14 -5.37 -6.79 6.26
C PRO A 14 -6.86 -6.45 6.06
N ALA A 15 -7.16 -5.74 4.98
CA ALA A 15 -8.53 -5.61 4.48
C ALA A 15 -9.05 -6.95 3.97
N ILE A 16 -8.13 -7.75 3.41
CA ILE A 16 -8.40 -9.09 2.87
C ILE A 16 -7.57 -10.06 3.70
N GLN A 17 -8.26 -10.96 4.37
CA GLN A 17 -7.63 -11.87 5.31
C GLN A 17 -7.58 -13.28 4.74
N ASP A 18 -6.43 -13.94 4.88
CA ASP A 18 -6.36 -15.39 4.75
C ASP A 18 -7.05 -16.03 5.97
N PRO A 19 -8.27 -16.60 5.81
CA PRO A 19 -9.02 -17.18 6.93
C PRO A 19 -8.31 -18.42 7.52
N LEU A 20 -7.36 -18.98 6.80
CA LEU A 20 -6.57 -20.13 7.26
C LEU A 20 -5.35 -19.70 8.07
N ASN A 21 -5.01 -18.41 8.07
CA ASN A 21 -3.92 -17.90 8.89
C ASN A 21 -4.41 -17.70 10.35
N PRO A 22 -3.93 -18.53 11.31
CA PRO A 22 -4.39 -18.44 12.70
C PRO A 22 -4.05 -17.09 13.35
N ARG A 23 -2.99 -16.42 12.93
CA ARG A 23 -2.57 -15.12 13.49
C ARG A 23 -3.52 -14.00 13.12
N VAL A 24 -4.02 -14.00 11.89
CA VAL A 24 -5.00 -13.00 11.43
C VAL A 24 -6.27 -13.03 12.30
N GLN A 25 -6.65 -14.20 12.77
CA GLN A 25 -7.83 -14.34 13.65
C GLN A 25 -7.63 -13.70 15.03
N GLU A 26 -6.38 -13.48 15.46
CA GLU A 26 -6.07 -12.83 16.73
C GLU A 26 -6.01 -11.29 16.60
N LEU A 27 -5.90 -10.74 15.39
CA LEU A 27 -5.78 -9.31 15.11
C LEU A 27 -7.15 -8.64 15.00
N LYS A 28 -7.95 -8.67 16.07
CA LYS A 28 -9.33 -8.15 16.10
C LYS A 28 -9.50 -6.88 16.93
N THR A 29 -8.48 -6.49 17.69
CA THR A 29 -8.49 -5.29 18.52
C THR A 29 -7.25 -4.43 18.27
N PRO A 30 -7.26 -3.14 18.66
CA PRO A 30 -6.13 -2.25 18.40
C PRO A 30 -4.80 -2.73 19.00
N GLU A 31 -4.82 -3.31 20.18
CA GLU A 31 -3.62 -3.64 20.94
C GLU A 31 -2.74 -4.71 20.28
N PRO A 32 -3.23 -5.89 19.84
CA PRO A 32 -2.41 -6.87 19.15
C PRO A 32 -1.95 -6.38 17.78
N ILE A 33 -2.75 -5.58 17.07
CA ILE A 33 -2.38 -4.98 15.80
C ILE A 33 -1.21 -4.01 15.99
N ALA A 34 -1.34 -3.05 16.93
CA ALA A 34 -0.29 -2.09 17.23
C ALA A 34 1.00 -2.79 17.68
N LYS A 35 0.89 -3.85 18.50
CA LYS A 35 2.04 -4.63 18.95
C LYS A 35 2.80 -5.28 17.80
N ASP A 36 2.10 -5.82 16.80
CA ASP A 36 2.76 -6.46 15.64
C ASP A 36 3.41 -5.40 14.73
N TYR A 37 2.80 -4.21 14.54
CA TYR A 37 3.46 -3.09 13.87
C TYR A 37 4.75 -2.67 14.58
N ILE A 38 4.69 -2.48 15.90
CA ILE A 38 5.87 -2.07 16.69
C ILE A 38 6.98 -3.12 16.60
N ALA A 39 6.66 -4.41 16.71
CA ALA A 39 7.63 -5.48 16.55
C ALA A 39 8.22 -5.51 15.12
N SER A 40 7.40 -5.23 14.10
CA SER A 40 7.84 -5.12 12.71
C SER A 40 8.78 -3.95 12.49
N ASN A 41 8.54 -2.82 13.16
CA ASN A 41 9.45 -1.67 13.12
C ASN A 41 10.81 -2.00 13.78
N GLU A 42 10.81 -2.70 14.91
CA GLU A 42 12.03 -3.19 15.55
C GLU A 42 12.82 -4.16 14.65
N ALA A 43 12.11 -4.94 13.83
CA ALA A 43 12.72 -5.82 12.84
C ALA A 43 13.29 -5.09 11.61
N GLY A 44 12.87 -3.85 11.35
CA GLY A 44 13.41 -3.01 10.27
C GLY A 44 12.38 -2.39 9.30
N ALA A 45 11.08 -2.52 9.53
CA ALA A 45 10.07 -1.78 8.79
C ALA A 45 10.06 -0.31 9.21
N VAL A 46 9.87 0.59 8.23
CA VAL A 46 9.90 2.04 8.47
C VAL A 46 8.69 2.77 7.90
N ILE A 47 7.82 2.07 7.17
CA ILE A 47 6.50 2.53 6.73
C ILE A 47 5.46 1.55 7.26
N ASP A 48 4.48 2.08 7.97
CA ASP A 48 3.36 1.33 8.53
C ASP A 48 2.12 1.61 7.68
N HIS A 49 1.75 0.66 6.80
CA HIS A 49 0.57 0.73 5.96
C HIS A 49 -0.64 0.20 6.72
N ILE A 50 -1.54 1.10 7.09
CA ILE A 50 -2.60 0.84 8.07
C ILE A 50 -3.98 1.00 7.43
N HIS A 51 -4.77 -0.08 7.41
CA HIS A 51 -6.18 -0.03 7.08
C HIS A 51 -7.04 0.33 8.29
N GLY A 52 -6.57 -0.02 9.48
CA GLY A 52 -7.30 0.14 10.71
C GLY A 52 -8.14 -1.08 11.06
N ILE A 53 -9.14 -0.87 11.88
CA ILE A 53 -10.08 -1.92 12.27
C ILE A 53 -11.52 -1.53 11.93
N TYR A 54 -12.36 -2.54 11.80
CA TYR A 54 -13.77 -2.38 11.50
C TYR A 54 -14.61 -2.70 12.74
N SER A 55 -15.74 -2.02 12.90
CA SER A 55 -16.67 -2.24 14.01
C SER A 55 -17.94 -2.90 13.55
N GLY A 56 -18.36 -3.93 14.32
CA GLY A 56 -19.63 -4.60 14.16
C GLY A 56 -19.75 -5.46 12.89
N ASP A 57 -20.96 -5.92 12.65
CA ASP A 57 -21.29 -6.63 11.42
C ASP A 57 -21.35 -5.67 10.23
N PRO A 58 -21.02 -6.16 9.02
CA PRO A 58 -21.11 -5.35 7.82
C PRO A 58 -22.57 -4.89 7.57
N VAL A 59 -22.73 -3.63 7.20
CA VAL A 59 -24.03 -3.09 6.77
C VAL A 59 -24.32 -3.60 5.37
N ILE A 60 -25.49 -4.22 5.19
CA ILE A 60 -25.94 -4.64 3.86
C ILE A 60 -26.52 -3.42 3.14
N GLN A 61 -25.91 -3.07 2.02
CA GLN A 61 -26.39 -2.00 1.15
C GLN A 61 -27.67 -2.43 0.41
N PRO A 62 -28.48 -1.48 -0.12
CA PRO A 62 -29.67 -1.83 -0.91
C PRO A 62 -29.40 -2.71 -2.13
N ASP A 63 -28.19 -2.68 -2.67
CA ASP A 63 -27.72 -3.52 -3.78
C ASP A 63 -27.19 -4.89 -3.32
N GLY A 64 -27.30 -5.21 -2.03
CA GLY A 64 -26.84 -6.46 -1.43
C GLY A 64 -25.37 -6.49 -1.05
N LYS A 65 -24.60 -5.43 -1.33
CA LYS A 65 -23.19 -5.35 -0.95
C LYS A 65 -23.03 -5.19 0.56
N LYS A 66 -22.02 -5.85 1.10
CA LYS A 66 -21.62 -5.72 2.50
C LYS A 66 -20.62 -4.58 2.63
N LEU A 67 -20.94 -3.55 3.38
CA LEU A 67 -20.05 -2.46 3.72
C LEU A 67 -19.56 -2.61 5.14
N GLN A 68 -18.26 -2.76 5.33
CA GLN A 68 -17.64 -2.70 6.65
C GLN A 68 -17.55 -1.25 7.15
N ILE A 69 -17.85 -1.04 8.41
CA ILE A 69 -17.78 0.29 9.03
C ILE A 69 -16.43 0.44 9.70
N ALA A 70 -15.63 1.40 9.24
CA ALA A 70 -14.35 1.72 9.86
C ALA A 70 -14.53 2.18 11.32
N ASN A 71 -13.77 1.59 12.21
CA ASN A 71 -13.67 2.03 13.60
C ASN A 71 -12.56 3.07 13.73
N LEU A 72 -12.90 4.34 13.54
CA LEU A 72 -11.94 5.45 13.51
C LEU A 72 -11.17 5.57 14.83
N GLU A 73 -11.84 5.43 15.98
CA GLU A 73 -11.21 5.49 17.29
C GLU A 73 -10.24 4.32 17.53
N GLY A 74 -10.60 3.12 17.09
CA GLY A 74 -9.72 1.96 17.14
C GLY A 74 -8.50 2.14 16.25
N THR A 75 -8.68 2.67 15.04
CA THR A 75 -7.58 3.00 14.10
C THR A 75 -6.65 4.05 14.72
N LYS A 76 -7.23 5.09 15.35
CA LYS A 76 -6.44 6.10 16.05
C LYS A 76 -5.59 5.51 17.17
N LYS A 77 -6.14 4.60 17.97
CA LYS A 77 -5.39 3.92 19.04
C LYS A 77 -4.19 3.12 18.51
N ILE A 78 -4.35 2.45 17.35
CA ILE A 78 -3.25 1.74 16.69
C ILE A 78 -2.14 2.74 16.37
N ILE A 79 -2.49 3.83 15.66
CA ILE A 79 -1.53 4.83 15.19
C ILE A 79 -0.84 5.55 16.36
N ASP A 80 -1.59 5.95 17.37
CA ASP A 80 -1.04 6.60 18.56
C ASP A 80 -0.04 5.68 19.30
N SER A 81 -0.32 4.39 19.36
CA SER A 81 0.58 3.40 19.97
C SER A 81 1.88 3.27 19.16
N ILE A 82 1.78 3.18 17.83
CA ILE A 82 2.95 3.11 16.94
C ILE A 82 3.79 4.38 17.08
N ARG A 83 3.19 5.56 17.00
CA ARG A 83 3.88 6.85 17.15
C ARG A 83 4.56 7.02 18.49
N SER A 84 3.94 6.52 19.56
CA SER A 84 4.54 6.56 20.89
C SER A 84 5.80 5.71 21.00
N ALA A 85 5.83 4.56 20.31
CA ALA A 85 7.00 3.68 20.29
C ALA A 85 8.05 4.12 19.26
N ASN A 86 7.61 4.52 18.07
CA ASN A 86 8.45 4.80 16.90
C ASN A 86 8.04 6.13 16.24
N PRO A 87 8.34 7.28 16.85
CA PRO A 87 7.80 8.58 16.43
C PRO A 87 8.29 9.06 15.05
N LYS A 88 9.33 8.45 14.50
CA LYS A 88 9.90 8.81 13.20
C LYS A 88 9.43 7.93 12.05
N ASN A 89 8.80 6.80 12.36
CA ASN A 89 8.24 5.94 11.33
C ASN A 89 7.18 6.68 10.53
N ILE A 90 7.00 6.27 9.29
CA ILE A 90 6.04 6.85 8.37
C ILE A 90 4.72 6.13 8.56
N ILE A 91 3.68 6.86 8.95
CA ILE A 91 2.32 6.35 9.00
C ILE A 91 1.66 6.55 7.64
N GLN A 92 1.32 5.45 7.00
CA GLN A 92 0.64 5.44 5.71
C GLN A 92 -0.80 4.94 5.90
N GLN A 93 -1.77 5.80 5.63
CA GLN A 93 -3.17 5.41 5.64
C GLN A 93 -3.47 4.60 4.37
N GLY A 94 -3.85 3.35 4.54
CA GLY A 94 -4.24 2.43 3.49
C GLY A 94 -5.66 2.65 2.96
N LEU A 95 -6.28 1.62 2.36
CA LEU A 95 -7.60 1.65 1.72
C LEU A 95 -7.65 2.65 0.56
N ALA A 96 -6.86 2.36 -0.47
CA ALA A 96 -6.73 3.19 -1.65
C ALA A 96 -8.07 3.45 -2.37
N SER A 97 -8.97 2.47 -2.35
CA SER A 97 -10.33 2.56 -2.92
C SER A 97 -11.34 3.36 -2.07
N MET A 98 -10.93 3.85 -0.90
CA MET A 98 -11.82 4.66 -0.05
C MET A 98 -12.15 6.00 -0.70
N ARG A 99 -13.41 6.44 -0.60
CA ARG A 99 -13.84 7.74 -1.10
C ARG A 99 -13.11 8.89 -0.40
N LEU A 100 -12.85 9.96 -1.13
CA LEU A 100 -12.05 11.09 -0.68
C LEU A 100 -12.58 11.71 0.62
N GLU A 101 -13.90 11.89 0.75
CA GLU A 101 -14.50 12.48 1.97
C GLU A 101 -14.17 11.65 3.21
N LYS A 102 -14.18 10.32 3.07
CA LYS A 102 -13.83 9.42 4.19
C LYS A 102 -12.34 9.39 4.48
N LYS A 103 -11.51 9.55 3.47
CA LYS A 103 -10.07 9.74 3.67
C LYS A 103 -9.79 11.03 4.44
N MET A 104 -10.45 12.12 4.08
CA MET A 104 -10.28 13.40 4.79
C MET A 104 -10.69 13.32 6.26
N GLU A 105 -11.79 12.63 6.60
CA GLU A 105 -12.18 12.39 8.00
C GLU A 105 -11.05 11.68 8.78
N LEU A 106 -10.42 10.68 8.16
CA LEU A 106 -9.26 9.99 8.76
C LEU A 106 -8.04 10.90 8.83
N TRP A 107 -7.75 11.68 7.79
CA TRP A 107 -6.60 12.60 7.79
C TRP A 107 -6.71 13.66 8.89
N GLU A 108 -7.90 14.19 9.13
CA GLU A 108 -8.15 15.09 10.25
C GLU A 108 -7.88 14.44 11.60
N LEU A 109 -8.33 13.20 11.76
CA LEU A 109 -8.26 12.48 13.03
C LEU A 109 -6.85 11.98 13.35
N VAL A 110 -6.15 11.40 12.37
CA VAL A 110 -4.88 10.68 12.59
C VAL A 110 -3.66 11.35 11.98
N ARG A 111 -3.84 12.32 11.08
CA ARG A 111 -2.77 13.07 10.40
C ARG A 111 -1.66 12.14 9.91
N PRO A 112 -1.95 11.26 8.94
CA PRO A 112 -0.95 10.35 8.42
C PRO A 112 0.13 11.12 7.65
N ASP A 113 1.33 10.57 7.56
CA ASP A 113 2.39 11.13 6.71
C ASP A 113 2.10 10.86 5.23
N MET A 114 1.47 9.72 4.93
CA MET A 114 1.14 9.27 3.59
C MET A 114 -0.28 8.71 3.52
N SER A 115 -0.85 8.70 2.32
CA SER A 115 -2.11 8.01 2.05
C SER A 115 -2.09 7.36 0.67
N SER A 116 -2.62 6.13 0.62
CA SER A 116 -2.71 5.34 -0.60
C SER A 116 -3.82 5.82 -1.53
N LEU A 117 -3.56 5.78 -2.82
CA LEU A 117 -4.52 6.08 -3.87
C LEU A 117 -4.30 5.17 -5.07
N ASN A 118 -5.33 4.49 -5.51
CA ASN A 118 -5.31 3.77 -6.79
C ASN A 118 -5.23 4.76 -7.94
N VAL A 119 -4.20 4.63 -8.76
CA VAL A 119 -4.02 5.50 -9.92
C VAL A 119 -4.69 4.86 -11.13
N GLY A 120 -5.90 5.32 -11.42
CA GLY A 120 -6.72 4.78 -12.49
C GLY A 120 -7.94 4.01 -11.99
N SER A 121 -8.49 3.20 -12.86
CA SER A 121 -9.69 2.42 -12.58
C SER A 121 -9.35 0.95 -12.71
N HIS A 122 -9.73 0.15 -11.73
CA HIS A 122 -9.54 -1.29 -11.78
C HIS A 122 -10.71 -2.04 -11.14
N ASP A 123 -10.85 -3.30 -11.53
CA ASP A 123 -11.80 -4.24 -10.96
C ASP A 123 -11.03 -5.14 -9.99
N GLU A 124 -11.38 -5.10 -8.73
CA GLU A 124 -10.84 -5.98 -7.71
C GLU A 124 -11.74 -7.21 -7.60
N TYR A 125 -11.47 -8.21 -8.40
CA TYR A 125 -12.15 -9.50 -8.28
C TYR A 125 -11.37 -10.40 -7.32
N PHE A 126 -11.85 -10.48 -6.09
CA PHE A 126 -11.33 -11.43 -5.12
C PHE A 126 -12.14 -12.73 -5.22
N ASP A 127 -11.47 -13.79 -5.60
CA ASP A 127 -11.94 -15.13 -5.32
C ASP A 127 -11.65 -15.41 -3.84
N PRO A 128 -12.64 -15.25 -2.94
CA PRO A 128 -12.42 -15.53 -1.55
C PRO A 128 -12.07 -17.00 -1.40
N TYR A 129 -11.28 -17.30 -0.39
CA TYR A 129 -10.95 -18.68 -0.03
C TYR A 129 -12.19 -19.55 -0.05
N PRO A 130 -12.10 -20.77 -0.62
CA PRO A 130 -13.27 -21.59 -0.82
C PRO A 130 -14.02 -21.75 0.50
N ASN A 131 -15.28 -21.46 0.47
CA ASN A 131 -16.40 -21.75 1.38
C ASN A 131 -16.95 -20.64 2.28
N GLU A 132 -16.43 -19.41 2.36
CA GLU A 132 -16.95 -18.50 3.39
C GLU A 132 -17.30 -17.06 2.99
N MET A 133 -16.92 -16.60 1.81
CA MET A 133 -17.29 -15.24 1.38
C MET A 133 -17.71 -15.23 -0.09
N ALA A 134 -18.78 -14.51 -0.39
CA ALA A 134 -19.17 -14.24 -1.76
C ALA A 134 -18.05 -13.49 -2.48
N PRO A 135 -17.78 -13.73 -3.77
CA PRO A 135 -16.78 -12.99 -4.53
C PRO A 135 -17.06 -11.50 -4.37
N HIS A 136 -16.06 -10.77 -3.89
CA HIS A 136 -16.13 -9.32 -3.82
C HIS A 136 -15.68 -8.77 -5.16
N ALA A 137 -16.63 -8.32 -5.97
CA ALA A 137 -16.33 -7.41 -7.05
C ALA A 137 -16.32 -6.00 -6.46
N ILE A 138 -15.14 -5.47 -6.23
CA ILE A 138 -14.96 -4.08 -5.81
C ILE A 138 -14.50 -3.31 -7.04
N TYR A 139 -15.32 -2.38 -7.50
CA TYR A 139 -14.88 -1.44 -8.52
C TYR A 139 -14.15 -0.30 -7.84
N SER A 140 -12.87 -0.18 -8.13
CA SER A 140 -12.12 1.03 -7.83
C SER A 140 -12.08 1.88 -9.08
N VAL A 141 -12.84 2.95 -9.10
CA VAL A 141 -12.92 3.88 -10.22
C VAL A 141 -12.48 5.25 -9.74
N HIS A 142 -11.29 5.66 -10.17
CA HIS A 142 -10.74 6.96 -9.88
C HIS A 142 -10.47 7.70 -11.21
N PRO A 143 -11.48 8.37 -11.78
CA PRO A 143 -11.29 9.16 -12.98
C PRO A 143 -10.30 10.31 -12.73
N ILE A 144 -9.68 10.80 -13.78
CA ILE A 144 -8.65 11.87 -13.70
C ILE A 144 -9.14 13.09 -12.91
N ALA A 145 -10.43 13.43 -13.02
CA ALA A 145 -11.01 14.55 -12.27
C ALA A 145 -10.98 14.30 -10.76
N GLU A 146 -11.33 13.10 -10.30
CA GLU A 146 -11.28 12.71 -8.89
C GLU A 146 -9.84 12.61 -8.39
N LEU A 147 -8.92 12.06 -9.20
CA LEU A 147 -7.50 12.06 -8.88
C LEU A 147 -6.96 13.47 -8.69
N ARG A 148 -7.37 14.43 -9.55
CA ARG A 148 -7.01 15.84 -9.42
C ARG A 148 -7.44 16.39 -8.06
N GLU A 149 -8.71 16.21 -7.69
CA GLU A 149 -9.23 16.64 -6.40
C GLU A 149 -8.51 15.99 -5.22
N TYR A 150 -8.25 14.68 -5.31
CA TYR A 150 -7.49 13.97 -4.29
C TYR A 150 -6.12 14.61 -4.05
N PHE A 151 -5.36 14.90 -5.12
CA PHE A 151 -4.03 15.49 -4.97
C PHE A 151 -4.07 16.93 -4.46
N GLN A 152 -5.09 17.71 -4.81
CA GLN A 152 -5.33 19.03 -4.22
C GLN A 152 -5.51 18.91 -2.70
N LYS A 153 -6.40 18.01 -2.26
CA LYS A 153 -6.68 17.78 -0.83
C LYS A 153 -5.47 17.20 -0.10
N ALA A 154 -4.78 16.22 -0.67
CA ALA A 154 -3.57 15.67 -0.07
C ALA A 154 -2.54 16.77 0.22
N ARG A 155 -2.36 17.72 -0.70
CA ARG A 155 -1.50 18.89 -0.48
C ARG A 155 -2.03 19.80 0.63
N GLU A 156 -3.33 20.12 0.66
CA GLU A 156 -3.95 20.95 1.71
C GLU A 156 -3.73 20.34 3.11
N TYR A 157 -3.81 19.03 3.23
CA TYR A 157 -3.61 18.29 4.48
C TYR A 157 -2.14 17.99 4.78
N GLY A 158 -1.22 18.25 3.86
CA GLY A 158 0.20 17.91 4.01
C GLY A 158 0.46 16.40 3.99
N VAL A 159 -0.39 15.64 3.33
CA VAL A 159 -0.31 14.18 3.20
C VAL A 159 0.40 13.83 1.90
N LYS A 160 1.46 12.99 1.97
CA LYS A 160 2.15 12.50 0.77
C LYS A 160 1.35 11.40 0.10
N PRO A 161 0.98 11.52 -1.20
CA PRO A 161 0.33 10.44 -1.92
C PRO A 161 1.25 9.24 -2.13
N GLU A 162 0.76 8.03 -1.85
CA GLU A 162 1.25 6.80 -2.43
C GLU A 162 0.44 6.49 -3.69
N LEU A 163 1.14 6.28 -4.79
CA LEU A 163 0.52 5.98 -6.09
C LEU A 163 0.47 4.46 -6.27
N GLU A 164 -0.69 3.85 -6.05
CA GLU A 164 -0.87 2.42 -6.26
C GLU A 164 -1.13 2.13 -7.73
N CYS A 165 -0.23 1.37 -8.34
CA CYS A 165 -0.21 1.06 -9.77
C CYS A 165 -0.50 -0.42 -9.99
N PHE A 166 -1.65 -0.73 -10.56
CA PHE A 166 -2.09 -2.10 -10.84
C PHE A 166 -1.84 -2.51 -12.29
N ASP A 167 -1.78 -1.55 -13.18
CA ASP A 167 -1.54 -1.76 -14.61
C ASP A 167 -0.66 -0.65 -15.21
N THR A 168 -0.39 -0.78 -16.49
CA THR A 168 0.49 0.13 -17.21
C THR A 168 -0.13 1.49 -17.53
N GLY A 169 -1.46 1.60 -17.51
CA GLY A 169 -2.18 2.86 -17.69
C GLY A 169 -1.94 3.84 -16.55
N ALA A 170 -1.58 3.33 -15.37
CA ALA A 170 -1.22 4.16 -14.23
C ALA A 170 -0.08 5.16 -14.55
N PHE A 171 0.89 4.78 -15.37
CA PHE A 171 1.98 5.70 -15.77
C PHE A 171 1.47 6.89 -16.59
N ASP A 172 0.49 6.67 -17.46
CA ASP A 172 -0.12 7.75 -18.22
C ASP A 172 -0.94 8.67 -17.32
N ALA A 173 -1.70 8.10 -16.37
CA ALA A 173 -2.43 8.89 -15.39
C ALA A 173 -1.48 9.75 -14.52
N ILE A 174 -0.38 9.17 -14.03
CA ILE A 174 0.65 9.91 -13.28
C ILE A 174 1.23 11.05 -14.14
N ARG A 175 1.51 10.79 -15.41
CA ARG A 175 2.03 11.82 -16.34
C ARG A 175 1.04 12.95 -16.54
N ILE A 176 -0.24 12.64 -16.79
CA ILE A 176 -1.30 13.65 -16.96
C ILE A 176 -1.41 14.54 -15.72
N ILE A 177 -1.46 13.94 -14.53
CA ILE A 177 -1.53 14.67 -13.26
C ILE A 177 -0.27 15.53 -13.04
N ARG A 178 0.91 14.99 -13.33
CA ARG A 178 2.18 15.69 -13.18
C ARG A 178 2.32 16.87 -14.15
N ASP A 179 1.92 16.67 -15.41
CA ASP A 179 1.89 17.72 -16.43
C ASP A 179 0.84 18.78 -16.11
N GLY A 180 -0.17 18.42 -15.32
CA GLY A 180 -1.23 19.30 -14.86
C GLY A 180 -2.12 19.80 -16.00
N ILE A 181 -2.39 18.96 -16.99
CA ILE A 181 -3.24 19.31 -18.14
C ILE A 181 -4.57 18.57 -17.99
N PHE A 182 -5.63 19.35 -17.76
CA PHE A 182 -6.98 18.86 -17.56
C PHE A 182 -7.94 19.46 -18.59
N TRP A 183 -9.13 18.88 -18.68
CA TRP A 183 -10.23 19.38 -19.49
C TRP A 183 -11.46 19.49 -18.61
N ASN A 184 -12.13 20.63 -18.62
CA ASN A 184 -13.40 20.82 -17.90
C ASN A 184 -14.59 20.25 -18.70
N ASP A 185 -15.77 20.31 -18.11
CA ASP A 185 -16.99 19.76 -18.72
C ASP A 185 -17.40 20.50 -20.00
N GLU A 186 -16.98 21.75 -20.19
CA GLU A 186 -17.17 22.56 -21.38
C GLU A 186 -16.16 22.23 -22.50
N GLY A 187 -15.19 21.33 -22.23
CA GLY A 187 -14.14 20.95 -23.15
C GLY A 187 -13.02 22.00 -23.26
N GLU A 188 -12.89 22.86 -22.28
CA GLU A 188 -11.81 23.84 -22.23
C GLU A 188 -10.60 23.27 -21.48
N LYS A 189 -9.42 23.63 -21.94
CA LYS A 189 -8.17 23.20 -21.36
C LYS A 189 -7.85 24.00 -20.10
N GLU A 190 -7.65 23.30 -19.00
CA GLU A 190 -7.17 23.86 -17.75
C GLU A 190 -5.72 23.42 -17.47
N ILE A 191 -4.92 24.30 -16.87
CA ILE A 191 -3.55 24.00 -16.50
C ILE A 191 -3.37 24.21 -14.99
N GLU A 192 -3.07 23.12 -14.30
CA GLU A 192 -2.80 23.13 -12.86
C GLU A 192 -1.56 22.27 -12.58
N LYS A 193 -0.42 22.90 -12.40
CA LYS A 193 0.86 22.23 -12.14
C LYS A 193 1.12 22.06 -10.64
N GLY A 194 2.02 21.11 -10.35
CA GLY A 194 2.50 20.91 -9.00
C GLY A 194 1.54 20.16 -8.09
N LEU A 195 0.61 19.37 -8.64
CA LEU A 195 -0.26 18.49 -7.86
C LEU A 195 0.52 17.29 -7.28
N LEU A 196 1.59 16.88 -7.93
CA LEU A 196 2.50 15.83 -7.46
C LEU A 196 3.89 16.41 -7.23
N ASP A 197 4.35 16.31 -5.99
CA ASP A 197 5.68 16.77 -5.58
C ASP A 197 6.73 15.64 -5.69
N ASP A 198 7.88 16.01 -6.27
CA ASP A 198 9.04 15.10 -6.34
C ASP A 198 9.72 14.97 -4.97
N PRO A 199 10.28 13.80 -4.65
CA PRO A 199 10.22 12.56 -5.42
C PRO A 199 8.84 11.91 -5.34
N LEU A 200 8.37 11.27 -6.43
CA LEU A 200 7.16 10.48 -6.43
C LEU A 200 7.41 9.15 -5.69
N TRP A 201 6.37 8.63 -5.06
CA TRP A 201 6.36 7.30 -4.47
C TRP A 201 5.23 6.47 -5.06
N ALA A 202 5.57 5.32 -5.65
CA ALA A 202 4.59 4.39 -6.22
C ALA A 202 4.78 2.99 -5.69
N THR A 203 3.68 2.26 -5.48
CA THR A 203 3.69 0.83 -5.21
C THR A 203 3.09 0.10 -6.41
N PHE A 204 3.87 -0.83 -6.97
CA PHE A 204 3.43 -1.69 -8.06
C PHE A 204 2.86 -2.98 -7.51
N PHE A 205 1.62 -3.27 -7.90
CA PHE A 205 0.88 -4.44 -7.44
C PHE A 205 0.96 -5.57 -8.46
N PHE A 206 1.25 -6.76 -7.97
CA PHE A 206 1.33 -7.99 -8.75
C PHE A 206 0.42 -9.07 -8.17
N GLY A 207 -0.04 -9.98 -9.02
CA GLY A 207 -0.82 -11.14 -8.59
C GLY A 207 -2.27 -10.85 -8.19
N TRP A 208 -2.76 -9.63 -8.40
CA TRP A 208 -4.15 -9.29 -8.14
C TRP A 208 -5.05 -9.85 -9.25
N PRO A 209 -6.05 -10.67 -8.92
CA PRO A 209 -6.92 -11.28 -9.92
C PRO A 209 -7.63 -10.25 -10.80
N GLY A 210 -7.51 -10.42 -12.10
CA GLY A 210 -8.21 -9.62 -13.11
C GLY A 210 -7.53 -8.31 -13.51
N GLN A 211 -6.54 -7.82 -12.77
CA GLN A 211 -6.02 -6.46 -13.00
C GLN A 211 -4.52 -6.35 -13.12
N SER A 212 -3.78 -7.01 -12.27
CA SER A 212 -2.34 -6.83 -12.23
C SER A 212 -1.58 -7.97 -12.90
N CYS A 213 -0.33 -7.67 -13.28
CA CYS A 213 0.57 -8.64 -13.88
C CYS A 213 0.82 -9.84 -12.97
N GLN A 214 0.87 -11.03 -13.54
CA GLN A 214 1.27 -12.21 -12.80
C GLN A 214 2.77 -12.14 -12.43
N PRO A 215 3.14 -12.49 -11.18
CA PRO A 215 4.48 -12.24 -10.67
C PRO A 215 5.61 -12.85 -11.49
N MET A 216 5.40 -14.07 -12.01
CA MET A 216 6.47 -14.83 -12.69
C MET A 216 6.44 -14.72 -14.20
N THR A 217 5.33 -14.32 -14.80
CA THR A 217 5.13 -14.42 -16.25
C THR A 217 5.21 -13.09 -16.96
N ASP A 218 4.92 -11.99 -16.30
CA ASP A 218 4.89 -10.68 -16.94
C ASP A 218 6.12 -9.84 -16.55
N LEU A 219 6.96 -9.59 -17.54
CA LEU A 219 8.10 -8.69 -17.45
C LEU A 219 7.77 -7.27 -17.93
N SER A 220 6.58 -7.07 -18.50
CA SER A 220 6.21 -5.80 -19.16
C SER A 220 6.18 -4.64 -18.17
N LEU A 221 5.63 -4.84 -16.98
CA LEU A 221 5.62 -3.81 -15.94
C LEU A 221 7.05 -3.48 -15.47
N PHE A 222 7.90 -4.49 -15.29
CA PHE A 222 9.31 -4.25 -14.97
C PHE A 222 10.06 -3.51 -16.10
N ASN A 223 9.77 -3.83 -17.35
CA ASN A 223 10.33 -3.08 -18.46
C ASN A 223 9.88 -1.61 -18.42
N GLN A 224 8.65 -1.35 -18.05
CA GLN A 224 8.15 0.01 -17.91
C GLN A 224 8.76 0.76 -16.71
N ILE A 225 9.16 0.08 -15.65
CA ILE A 225 9.90 0.68 -14.55
C ILE A 225 11.21 1.33 -15.03
N TYR A 226 11.86 0.79 -16.06
CA TYR A 226 13.03 1.43 -16.68
C TYR A 226 12.68 2.73 -17.42
N HIS A 227 11.43 2.87 -17.85
CA HIS A 227 10.89 4.07 -18.49
C HIS A 227 10.05 4.93 -17.57
N LYS A 228 10.11 4.66 -16.26
CA LYS A 228 9.37 5.42 -15.26
C LYS A 228 9.76 6.90 -15.28
N PRO A 229 8.89 7.79 -14.83
CA PRO A 229 9.22 9.19 -14.63
C PRO A 229 10.50 9.35 -13.81
N GLU A 230 11.33 10.30 -14.17
CA GLU A 230 12.48 10.66 -13.33
C GLU A 230 12.01 10.99 -11.91
N ARG A 231 12.83 10.60 -10.92
CA ARG A 231 12.55 10.81 -9.50
C ARG A 231 11.33 10.05 -8.94
N LEU A 232 10.89 8.99 -9.62
CA LEU A 232 9.94 8.02 -9.07
C LEU A 232 10.72 6.98 -8.25
N ASN A 233 10.52 6.99 -6.93
CA ASN A 233 10.85 5.86 -6.07
C ASN A 233 9.69 4.87 -6.07
N TRP A 234 10.00 3.59 -6.01
CA TRP A 234 8.97 2.57 -6.14
C TRP A 234 9.13 1.42 -5.15
N SER A 235 8.01 0.91 -4.73
CA SER A 235 7.88 -0.30 -3.95
C SER A 235 7.12 -1.36 -4.76
N THR A 236 7.13 -2.60 -4.29
CA THR A 236 6.28 -3.66 -4.83
C THR A 236 5.46 -4.30 -3.73
N SER A 237 4.22 -4.59 -4.05
CA SER A 237 3.33 -5.49 -3.34
C SER A 237 2.97 -6.64 -4.27
N CYS A 238 2.82 -7.83 -3.70
CA CYS A 238 2.42 -8.99 -4.49
C CYS A 238 1.37 -9.79 -3.72
N MET A 239 0.18 -9.92 -4.30
CA MET A 239 -0.86 -10.76 -3.74
C MET A 239 -0.87 -12.09 -4.52
N SER A 240 -0.08 -13.04 -4.07
CA SER A 240 -0.09 -14.39 -4.61
C SER A 240 -0.37 -15.41 -3.53
N ARG A 241 -1.23 -16.39 -3.85
CA ARG A 241 -1.48 -17.55 -2.98
C ARG A 241 -0.30 -18.51 -2.94
N GLU A 242 0.57 -18.42 -3.96
CA GLU A 242 1.79 -19.22 -4.06
C GLU A 242 2.96 -18.48 -3.42
N PRO A 243 3.41 -18.87 -2.23
CA PRO A 243 4.47 -18.16 -1.52
C PRO A 243 5.77 -18.03 -2.32
N THR A 244 6.08 -19.01 -3.16
CA THR A 244 7.27 -18.97 -4.02
C THR A 244 7.20 -17.85 -5.05
N GLU A 245 6.04 -17.57 -5.62
CA GLU A 245 5.83 -16.47 -6.56
C GLU A 245 5.93 -15.11 -5.84
N TYR A 246 5.28 -15.02 -4.68
CA TYR A 246 5.36 -13.83 -3.84
C TYR A 246 6.80 -13.45 -3.52
N TRP A 247 7.58 -14.40 -2.97
CA TRP A 247 8.95 -14.15 -2.59
C TRP A 247 9.89 -13.94 -3.78
N ALA A 248 9.62 -14.57 -4.93
CA ALA A 248 10.34 -14.28 -6.15
C ALA A 248 10.17 -12.82 -6.58
N GLN A 249 8.95 -12.28 -6.46
CA GLN A 249 8.66 -10.88 -6.78
C GLN A 249 9.35 -9.91 -5.80
N ILE A 250 9.28 -10.18 -4.51
CA ILE A 250 9.98 -9.40 -3.47
C ILE A 250 11.50 -9.39 -3.73
N ASN A 251 12.11 -10.55 -3.97
CA ASN A 251 13.53 -10.66 -4.28
C ASN A 251 13.93 -9.88 -5.54
N ARG A 252 13.09 -9.93 -6.58
CA ARG A 252 13.33 -9.17 -7.81
C ARG A 252 13.36 -7.67 -7.54
N ALA A 253 12.42 -7.14 -6.77
CA ALA A 253 12.41 -5.73 -6.41
C ALA A 253 13.68 -5.34 -5.62
N ILE A 254 14.07 -6.15 -4.64
CA ILE A 254 15.29 -5.91 -3.85
C ILE A 254 16.54 -5.82 -4.75
N LEU A 255 16.67 -6.73 -5.73
CA LEU A 255 17.80 -6.77 -6.66
C LEU A 255 17.80 -5.61 -7.68
N GLN A 256 16.64 -5.01 -7.94
CA GLN A 256 16.48 -3.89 -8.88
C GLN A 256 16.47 -2.52 -8.23
N ASN A 257 16.93 -2.40 -6.98
CA ASN A 257 16.90 -1.14 -6.23
C ASN A 257 15.49 -0.60 -5.94
N GLY A 258 14.44 -1.43 -6.08
CA GLY A 258 13.09 -1.12 -5.62
C GLY A 258 12.96 -1.34 -4.12
N HIS A 259 11.88 -0.87 -3.56
CA HIS A 259 11.48 -1.11 -2.17
C HIS A 259 10.43 -2.22 -2.11
N VAL A 260 10.05 -2.64 -0.92
CA VAL A 260 9.13 -3.78 -0.76
C VAL A 260 8.06 -3.51 0.29
N ARG A 261 6.89 -4.11 0.07
CA ARG A 261 5.82 -4.21 1.03
C ARG A 261 5.62 -5.68 1.40
N VAL A 262 5.54 -5.98 2.69
CA VAL A 262 5.32 -7.33 3.22
C VAL A 262 4.33 -7.29 4.38
N GLY A 263 3.61 -8.37 4.57
CA GLY A 263 2.67 -8.50 5.69
C GLY A 263 1.49 -9.42 5.37
N TYR A 264 0.56 -9.50 6.31
CA TYR A 264 -0.57 -10.43 6.21
C TYR A 264 -1.58 -10.09 5.13
N GLU A 265 -1.63 -8.83 4.69
CA GLU A 265 -2.47 -8.44 3.56
C GLU A 265 -1.99 -9.06 2.24
N ASP A 266 -0.68 -9.12 2.03
CA ASP A 266 -0.10 -9.56 0.77
C ASP A 266 0.14 -11.08 0.75
N CYS A 267 0.93 -11.59 1.71
CA CYS A 267 1.19 -13.01 1.90
C CYS A 267 1.76 -13.27 3.30
N GLY A 268 1.01 -13.98 4.12
CA GLY A 268 1.42 -14.34 5.48
C GLY A 268 2.31 -15.59 5.58
N LYS A 269 2.91 -16.07 4.48
CA LYS A 269 3.67 -17.33 4.43
C LYS A 269 5.11 -17.13 4.00
N PHE A 270 5.98 -17.98 4.52
CA PHE A 270 7.34 -18.15 4.02
C PHE A 270 7.39 -18.98 2.73
N PRO A 271 8.54 -19.00 2.00
CA PRO A 271 8.67 -19.76 0.74
C PRO A 271 8.35 -21.25 0.86
N ASP A 272 8.52 -21.86 2.05
CA ASP A 272 8.21 -23.27 2.33
C ASP A 272 6.71 -23.52 2.60
N GLY A 273 5.88 -22.48 2.54
CA GLY A 273 4.45 -22.54 2.77
C GLY A 273 4.03 -22.43 4.25
N SER A 274 4.98 -22.37 5.18
CA SER A 274 4.67 -22.18 6.61
C SER A 274 4.18 -20.76 6.89
N TYR A 275 3.21 -20.59 7.79
CA TYR A 275 2.74 -19.27 8.22
C TYR A 275 3.76 -18.59 9.13
N ALA A 276 3.98 -17.32 8.88
CA ALA A 276 4.71 -16.44 9.79
C ALA A 276 3.93 -16.28 11.11
N LYS A 277 4.65 -16.23 12.22
CA LYS A 277 4.04 -16.02 13.55
C LYS A 277 3.70 -14.56 13.83
N SER A 278 4.34 -13.64 13.10
CA SER A 278 4.13 -12.20 13.16
C SER A 278 4.53 -11.58 11.82
N CYS A 279 4.07 -10.37 11.52
CA CYS A 279 4.61 -9.60 10.39
C CYS A 279 6.09 -9.24 10.60
N ALA A 280 6.53 -9.12 11.86
CA ALA A 280 7.95 -8.94 12.19
C ALA A 280 8.85 -10.06 11.63
N ASP A 281 8.35 -11.31 11.63
CA ASP A 281 9.10 -12.44 11.06
C ASP A 281 9.30 -12.30 9.54
N LEU A 282 8.28 -11.76 8.83
CA LEU A 282 8.36 -11.49 7.38
C LEU A 282 9.33 -10.34 7.10
N VAL A 283 9.30 -9.29 7.93
CA VAL A 283 10.25 -8.18 7.84
C VAL A 283 11.68 -8.66 8.08
N ASP A 284 11.92 -9.46 9.13
CA ASP A 284 13.23 -10.03 9.42
C ASP A 284 13.76 -10.92 8.28
N TRP A 285 12.87 -11.65 7.61
CA TRP A 285 13.22 -12.42 6.42
C TRP A 285 13.74 -11.53 5.28
N VAL A 286 13.05 -10.41 5.00
CA VAL A 286 13.50 -9.41 4.02
C VAL A 286 14.84 -8.81 4.41
N VAL A 287 15.01 -8.46 5.67
CA VAL A 287 16.27 -7.90 6.21
C VAL A 287 17.43 -8.86 5.99
N LYS A 288 17.23 -10.17 6.23
CA LYS A 288 18.23 -11.20 5.97
C LYS A 288 18.60 -11.30 4.50
N ILE A 289 17.60 -11.26 3.60
CA ILE A 289 17.85 -11.26 2.15
C ILE A 289 18.70 -10.06 1.75
N ALA A 290 18.29 -8.85 2.15
CA ALA A 290 19.00 -7.61 1.81
C ALA A 290 20.44 -7.61 2.35
N LYS A 291 20.66 -8.05 3.59
CA LYS A 291 21.99 -8.18 4.19
C LYS A 291 22.88 -9.16 3.43
N ASN A 292 22.33 -10.29 2.99
CA ASN A 292 23.10 -11.31 2.25
C ASN A 292 23.63 -10.81 0.91
N ILE A 293 22.96 -9.83 0.28
CA ILE A 293 23.43 -9.20 -0.96
C ILE A 293 24.17 -7.88 -0.72
N GLY A 294 24.37 -7.47 0.54
CA GLY A 294 25.06 -6.24 0.90
C GLY A 294 24.22 -4.98 0.69
N ARG A 295 22.88 -5.08 0.63
CA ARG A 295 22.00 -3.91 0.54
C ARG A 295 21.63 -3.42 1.94
N PRO A 296 21.90 -2.12 2.28
CA PRO A 296 21.51 -1.58 3.59
C PRO A 296 20.01 -1.43 3.72
N ILE A 297 19.50 -1.53 4.95
CA ILE A 297 18.12 -1.21 5.30
C ILE A 297 18.05 0.28 5.64
N ALA A 298 17.02 0.96 5.17
CA ALA A 298 16.80 2.37 5.46
C ALA A 298 16.43 2.58 6.93
N SER A 299 17.01 3.59 7.56
CA SER A 299 16.47 4.14 8.80
C SER A 299 15.18 4.93 8.50
N ALA A 300 14.40 5.25 9.53
CA ALA A 300 13.20 6.05 9.36
C ALA A 300 13.49 7.43 8.74
N GLU A 301 14.62 8.07 9.14
CA GLU A 301 15.07 9.35 8.57
C GLU A 301 15.46 9.23 7.09
N GLU A 302 16.20 8.18 6.74
CA GLU A 302 16.54 7.92 5.34
C GLU A 302 15.29 7.65 4.50
N ALA A 303 14.32 6.88 5.04
CA ALA A 303 13.05 6.61 4.38
C ALA A 303 12.26 7.89 4.14
N ARG A 304 12.13 8.76 5.15
CA ARG A 304 11.48 10.08 5.00
C ARG A 304 12.12 10.91 3.89
N SER A 305 13.44 10.95 3.85
CA SER A 305 14.19 11.66 2.80
C SER A 305 13.96 11.04 1.41
N ILE A 306 13.97 9.71 1.29
CA ILE A 306 13.76 9.01 0.00
C ILE A 306 12.34 9.23 -0.50
N VAL A 307 11.34 9.17 0.39
CA VAL A 307 9.92 9.39 0.06
C VAL A 307 9.62 10.86 -0.19
N GLY A 308 10.42 11.77 0.34
CA GLY A 308 10.21 13.22 0.24
C GLY A 308 9.21 13.74 1.28
N ILE A 309 9.29 13.24 2.49
CA ILE A 309 8.52 13.70 3.67
C ILE A 309 9.49 14.40 4.63
N ASN A 310 9.11 15.61 5.09
CA ASN A 310 9.89 16.40 6.04
C ASN A 310 9.63 16.00 7.49
#